data_4bea30221bb0b6cb3aa97886b303353f
#
_entry.id   4bea30221bb0b6cb3aa97886b303353f
#
_cell.length_a   1.000
_cell.length_b   1.000
_cell.length_c   1.000
_cell.angle_alpha   90.00
_cell.angle_beta   90.00
_cell.angle_gamma   90.00
#
_symmetry.space_group_name_H-M   'P 1'
#
loop_
_entity.id
_entity.type
_entity.pdbx_description
1 polymer ?
#
loop_
_entity_poly.entity_id
_entity_poly.type
_entity_poly.pdbx_seq_one_letter_code
_entity_poly.pdbx_strand_id
1 'polypeptide(L)'
;LFRSKNDIDVDGSRANRKYITFFALFTLIPSILISIFSLFLFSFALEKYFDKKITTAVDNSYELAKNYVEEVRNKIQSEAVLIAFDVNKSANFLESNPKEFLRFLTTQKLIRGVDEIHLINNERKLIISTLEDKKKYIPPADKALKLVLEDDRPLKIINAFENKSAAIMRLTNYDDTFLYVVKFLEKDNSKYLTESQEAISFYYTV
;
A
#
# COMPACT_ATOMS: atom_id res chain seq x y z
N LEU A 1 77.15 -49.03 -34.60
CA LEU A 1 76.19 -48.91 -33.51
C LEU A 1 76.06 -47.45 -33.12
N PHE A 2 75.26 -46.65 -33.88
CA PHE A 2 74.79 -45.37 -33.45
C PHE A 2 73.24 -45.44 -33.29
N ARG A 3 72.82 -45.72 -32.12
CA ARG A 3 71.40 -45.57 -31.75
C ARG A 3 71.20 -44.07 -31.41
N SER A 4 70.41 -43.45 -32.24
CA SER A 4 70.19 -41.98 -32.20
C SER A 4 69.71 -41.51 -30.84
N LYS A 5 70.46 -40.58 -30.27
CA LYS A 5 70.13 -39.86 -29.00
C LYS A 5 68.79 -39.14 -29.05
N ASN A 6 68.26 -38.94 -30.26
CA ASN A 6 66.97 -38.25 -30.50
C ASN A 6 65.71 -39.09 -30.16
N ASP A 7 65.83 -40.46 -30.23
CA ASP A 7 64.69 -41.32 -29.98
C ASP A 7 64.36 -41.41 -28.45
N ILE A 8 65.36 -41.22 -27.60
CA ILE A 8 65.20 -41.30 -26.14
C ILE A 8 64.55 -39.98 -25.63
N ASP A 9 64.85 -38.85 -26.19
CA ASP A 9 64.26 -37.56 -25.83
C ASP A 9 62.79 -37.43 -26.27
N VAL A 10 62.41 -38.04 -27.38
CA VAL A 10 61.03 -38.01 -27.89
C VAL A 10 60.12 -38.93 -27.07
N ASP A 11 60.57 -40.06 -26.62
CA ASP A 11 59.81 -40.97 -25.76
C ASP A 11 59.66 -40.43 -24.32
N GLY A 12 60.68 -39.79 -23.79
CA GLY A 12 60.62 -39.08 -22.49
C GLY A 12 59.63 -37.93 -22.51
N SER A 13 59.63 -37.19 -23.61
CA SER A 13 58.70 -36.05 -23.83
C SER A 13 57.23 -36.50 -23.93
N ARG A 14 56.98 -37.62 -24.62
CA ARG A 14 55.63 -38.20 -24.76
C ARG A 14 55.11 -38.77 -23.41
N ALA A 15 55.95 -39.46 -22.67
CA ALA A 15 55.62 -39.99 -21.35
C ALA A 15 55.32 -38.84 -20.39
N ASN A 16 56.14 -37.79 -20.37
CA ASN A 16 55.94 -36.64 -19.50
C ASN A 16 54.63 -35.88 -19.81
N ARG A 17 54.26 -35.72 -21.07
CA ARG A 17 52.97 -35.12 -21.49
C ARG A 17 51.79 -35.99 -21.00
N LYS A 18 51.86 -37.32 -21.10
CA LYS A 18 50.76 -38.17 -20.60
C LYS A 18 50.57 -38.01 -19.10
N TYR A 19 51.66 -37.99 -18.32
CA TYR A 19 51.57 -37.79 -16.86
C TYR A 19 51.03 -36.41 -16.51
N ILE A 20 51.45 -35.34 -17.16
CA ILE A 20 50.93 -34.00 -16.93
C ILE A 20 49.45 -33.93 -17.28
N THR A 21 49.04 -34.52 -18.41
CA THR A 21 47.60 -34.52 -18.82
C THR A 21 46.78 -35.34 -17.84
N PHE A 22 47.24 -36.50 -17.38
CA PHE A 22 46.54 -37.33 -16.41
C PHE A 22 46.41 -36.58 -15.08
N PHE A 23 47.46 -35.96 -14.60
CA PHE A 23 47.47 -35.20 -13.35
C PHE A 23 46.56 -33.98 -13.44
N ALA A 24 46.62 -33.22 -14.55
CA ALA A 24 45.73 -32.10 -14.81
C ALA A 24 44.26 -32.52 -14.85
N LEU A 25 43.95 -33.63 -15.51
CA LEU A 25 42.59 -34.16 -15.59
C LEU A 25 42.08 -34.59 -14.20
N PHE A 26 42.92 -35.25 -13.41
CA PHE A 26 42.58 -35.74 -12.08
C PHE A 26 42.36 -34.61 -11.07
N THR A 27 42.98 -33.47 -11.23
CA THR A 27 42.77 -32.28 -10.39
C THR A 27 41.70 -31.36 -10.90
N LEU A 28 41.54 -31.17 -12.19
CA LEU A 28 40.54 -30.28 -12.80
C LEU A 28 39.12 -30.81 -12.69
N ILE A 29 38.91 -32.12 -12.92
CA ILE A 29 37.56 -32.70 -12.89
C ILE A 29 36.91 -32.52 -11.51
N PRO A 30 37.53 -32.91 -10.40
CA PRO A 30 36.95 -32.70 -9.07
C PRO A 30 36.71 -31.21 -8.74
N SER A 31 37.65 -30.34 -9.15
CA SER A 31 37.52 -28.90 -8.90
C SER A 31 36.33 -28.32 -9.64
N ILE A 32 36.09 -28.69 -10.90
CA ILE A 32 34.92 -28.25 -11.65
C ILE A 32 33.62 -28.79 -11.05
N LEU A 33 33.61 -30.07 -10.65
CA LEU A 33 32.43 -30.66 -10.00
C LEU A 33 32.07 -29.97 -8.70
N ILE A 34 33.08 -29.67 -7.85
CA ILE A 34 32.86 -28.95 -6.58
C ILE A 34 32.34 -27.54 -6.87
N SER A 35 32.88 -26.84 -7.88
CA SER A 35 32.42 -25.50 -8.26
C SER A 35 30.97 -25.49 -8.73
N ILE A 36 30.60 -26.43 -9.60
CA ILE A 36 29.23 -26.58 -10.10
C ILE A 36 28.27 -26.91 -8.94
N PHE A 37 28.65 -27.85 -8.08
CA PHE A 37 27.86 -28.24 -6.93
C PHE A 37 27.70 -27.08 -5.92
N SER A 38 28.74 -26.32 -5.69
CA SER A 38 28.73 -25.13 -4.83
C SER A 38 27.80 -24.05 -5.37
N LEU A 39 27.85 -23.77 -6.68
CA LEU A 39 26.94 -22.83 -7.35
C LEU A 39 25.49 -23.30 -7.25
N PHE A 40 25.25 -24.59 -7.44
CA PHE A 40 23.90 -25.18 -7.32
C PHE A 40 23.35 -25.04 -5.91
N LEU A 41 24.14 -25.40 -4.89
CA LEU A 41 23.74 -25.25 -3.49
C LEU A 41 23.48 -23.78 -3.11
N PHE A 42 24.35 -22.89 -3.60
CA PHE A 42 24.21 -21.46 -3.32
C PHE A 42 22.94 -20.89 -3.95
N SER A 43 22.68 -21.22 -5.23
CA SER A 43 21.44 -20.80 -5.92
C SER A 43 20.20 -21.34 -5.22
N PHE A 44 20.19 -22.62 -4.87
CA PHE A 44 19.06 -23.26 -4.18
C PHE A 44 18.81 -22.66 -2.78
N ALA A 45 19.89 -22.42 -2.02
CA ALA A 45 19.79 -21.83 -0.69
C ALA A 45 19.30 -20.37 -0.74
N LEU A 46 19.81 -19.58 -1.70
CA LEU A 46 19.38 -18.21 -1.92
C LEU A 46 17.90 -18.16 -2.32
N GLU A 47 17.51 -18.92 -3.33
CA GLU A 47 16.12 -18.96 -3.83
C GLU A 47 15.15 -19.29 -2.69
N LYS A 48 15.39 -20.37 -1.97
CA LYS A 48 14.51 -20.81 -0.87
C LYS A 48 14.47 -19.86 0.33
N TYR A 49 15.58 -19.18 0.63
CA TYR A 49 15.67 -18.28 1.78
C TYR A 49 15.12 -16.89 1.45
N PHE A 50 15.46 -16.37 0.27
CA PHE A 50 15.02 -15.03 -0.16
C PHE A 50 13.54 -15.00 -0.50
N ASP A 51 13.03 -16.00 -1.25
CA ASP A 51 11.60 -16.06 -1.59
C ASP A 51 10.73 -16.07 -0.35
N LYS A 52 11.05 -16.88 0.63
CA LYS A 52 10.28 -16.94 1.88
C LYS A 52 10.33 -15.62 2.66
N LYS A 53 11.49 -14.98 2.77
CA LYS A 53 11.61 -13.72 3.51
C LYS A 53 10.96 -12.56 2.79
N ILE A 54 11.13 -12.47 1.47
CA ILE A 54 10.53 -11.42 0.65
C ILE A 54 9.01 -11.57 0.68
N THR A 55 8.48 -12.76 0.43
CA THR A 55 7.04 -13.01 0.49
C THR A 55 6.46 -12.65 1.87
N THR A 56 7.10 -13.10 2.95
CA THR A 56 6.65 -12.73 4.31
C THR A 56 6.71 -11.22 4.56
N ALA A 57 7.74 -10.53 4.08
CA ALA A 57 7.87 -9.08 4.26
C ALA A 57 6.79 -8.32 3.47
N VAL A 58 6.50 -8.76 2.24
CA VAL A 58 5.44 -8.19 1.39
C VAL A 58 4.07 -8.44 2.02
N ASP A 59 3.78 -9.66 2.45
CA ASP A 59 2.51 -10.02 3.11
C ASP A 59 2.30 -9.19 4.39
N ASN A 60 3.33 -9.07 5.23
CA ASN A 60 3.25 -8.26 6.45
C ASN A 60 3.03 -6.77 6.14
N SER A 61 3.69 -6.24 5.11
CA SER A 61 3.50 -4.84 4.69
C SER A 61 2.10 -4.59 4.18
N TYR A 62 1.54 -5.54 3.42
CA TYR A 62 0.16 -5.48 2.95
C TYR A 62 -0.85 -5.53 4.11
N GLU A 63 -0.66 -6.46 5.05
CA GLU A 63 -1.52 -6.56 6.25
C GLU A 63 -1.45 -5.29 7.11
N LEU A 64 -0.27 -4.71 7.30
CA LEU A 64 -0.11 -3.44 8.01
C LEU A 64 -0.85 -2.30 7.31
N ALA A 65 -0.70 -2.17 5.99
CA ALA A 65 -1.37 -1.14 5.22
C ALA A 65 -2.90 -1.32 5.22
N LYS A 66 -3.39 -2.56 5.12
CA LYS A 66 -4.81 -2.89 5.24
C LYS A 66 -5.37 -2.53 6.61
N ASN A 67 -4.67 -2.92 7.67
CA ASN A 67 -5.07 -2.61 9.05
C ASN A 67 -5.11 -1.09 9.29
N TYR A 68 -4.13 -0.35 8.78
CA TYR A 68 -4.12 1.11 8.85
C TYR A 68 -5.35 1.73 8.17
N VAL A 69 -5.70 1.27 6.97
CA VAL A 69 -6.89 1.77 6.26
C VAL A 69 -8.17 1.44 7.02
N GLU A 70 -8.28 0.25 7.59
CA GLU A 70 -9.44 -0.12 8.40
C GLU A 70 -9.52 0.69 9.71
N GLU A 71 -8.39 0.98 10.34
CA GLU A 71 -8.33 1.85 11.51
C GLU A 71 -8.81 3.27 11.18
N VAL A 72 -8.27 3.88 10.12
CA VAL A 72 -8.69 5.21 9.65
C VAL A 72 -10.18 5.22 9.30
N ARG A 73 -10.67 4.18 8.65
CA ARG A 73 -12.08 4.00 8.29
C ARG A 73 -12.99 3.94 9.52
N ASN A 74 -12.62 3.18 10.52
CA ASN A 74 -13.40 3.06 11.75
C ASN A 74 -13.36 4.36 12.56
N LYS A 75 -12.21 5.01 12.60
CA LYS A 75 -12.04 6.30 13.25
C LYS A 75 -12.91 7.37 12.60
N ILE A 76 -12.87 7.52 11.28
CA ILE A 76 -13.67 8.55 10.59
C ILE A 76 -15.17 8.33 10.76
N GLN A 77 -15.63 7.09 10.86
CA GLN A 77 -17.02 6.78 11.17
C GLN A 77 -17.41 7.30 12.54
N SER A 78 -16.61 7.00 13.55
CA SER A 78 -16.87 7.43 14.93
C SER A 78 -16.84 8.95 15.04
N GLU A 79 -15.86 9.60 14.41
CA GLU A 79 -15.77 11.06 14.40
C GLU A 79 -16.94 11.71 13.66
N ALA A 80 -17.39 11.13 12.55
CA ALA A 80 -18.55 11.62 11.82
C ALA A 80 -19.84 11.60 12.68
N VAL A 81 -20.05 10.54 13.46
CA VAL A 81 -21.19 10.46 14.40
C VAL A 81 -21.11 11.57 15.46
N LEU A 82 -19.95 11.78 16.05
CA LEU A 82 -19.74 12.81 17.06
C LEU A 82 -19.89 14.22 16.48
N ILE A 83 -19.36 14.47 15.29
CA ILE A 83 -19.55 15.75 14.58
C ILE A 83 -21.03 15.94 14.25
N ALA A 84 -21.71 14.91 13.75
CA ALA A 84 -23.15 15.00 13.43
C ALA A 84 -23.99 15.35 14.67
N PHE A 85 -23.66 14.74 15.81
CA PHE A 85 -24.33 15.06 17.07
C PHE A 85 -24.16 16.56 17.45
N ASP A 86 -22.91 17.06 17.40
CA ASP A 86 -22.59 18.44 17.73
C ASP A 86 -23.21 19.42 16.74
N VAL A 87 -23.20 19.07 15.44
CA VAL A 87 -23.82 19.86 14.37
C VAL A 87 -25.34 19.90 14.51
N ASN A 88 -26.00 18.77 14.74
CA ASN A 88 -27.44 18.73 14.99
C ASN A 88 -27.88 19.59 16.17
N LYS A 89 -27.09 19.60 17.26
CA LYS A 89 -27.32 20.45 18.41
C LYS A 89 -27.19 21.95 18.10
N SER A 90 -26.40 22.27 17.07
CA SER A 90 -26.08 23.64 16.66
C SER A 90 -26.91 24.11 15.44
N ALA A 91 -28.02 23.43 15.11
CA ALA A 91 -28.78 23.66 13.88
C ALA A 91 -29.19 25.14 13.69
N ASN A 92 -29.68 25.76 14.76
CA ASN A 92 -30.12 27.16 14.71
C ASN A 92 -28.99 28.16 14.40
N PHE A 93 -27.72 27.76 14.58
CA PHE A 93 -26.57 28.61 14.33
C PHE A 93 -26.25 28.77 12.86
N LEU A 94 -26.56 27.79 12.02
CA LEU A 94 -26.25 27.85 10.58
C LEU A 94 -26.99 29.03 9.92
N GLU A 95 -28.25 29.22 10.24
CA GLU A 95 -29.07 30.29 9.67
C GLU A 95 -28.81 31.65 10.35
N SER A 96 -28.68 31.66 11.67
CA SER A 96 -28.55 32.91 12.45
C SER A 96 -27.14 33.52 12.33
N ASN A 97 -26.09 32.72 12.29
CA ASN A 97 -24.69 33.19 12.23
C ASN A 97 -23.76 32.25 11.45
N PRO A 98 -23.82 32.25 10.12
CA PRO A 98 -23.01 31.32 9.29
C PRO A 98 -21.50 31.42 9.53
N LYS A 99 -20.99 32.60 9.90
CA LYS A 99 -19.54 32.79 10.17
C LYS A 99 -19.11 32.07 11.44
N GLU A 100 -19.88 32.21 12.51
CA GLU A 100 -19.59 31.50 13.77
C GLU A 100 -19.81 30.00 13.62
N PHE A 101 -20.79 29.58 12.81
CA PHE A 101 -20.97 28.17 12.49
C PHE A 101 -19.77 27.60 11.72
N LEU A 102 -19.18 28.34 10.79
CA LEU A 102 -17.96 27.92 10.10
C LEU A 102 -16.77 27.81 11.07
N ARG A 103 -16.64 28.75 12.04
CA ARG A 103 -15.62 28.66 13.10
C ARG A 103 -15.81 27.41 13.95
N PHE A 104 -17.05 27.12 14.32
CA PHE A 104 -17.42 25.91 15.04
C PHE A 104 -16.99 24.65 14.25
N LEU A 105 -17.35 24.53 12.96
CA LEU A 105 -16.92 23.41 12.12
C LEU A 105 -15.40 23.30 12.00
N THR A 106 -14.71 24.44 11.89
CA THR A 106 -13.24 24.48 11.84
C THR A 106 -12.63 23.99 13.15
N THR A 107 -13.23 24.32 14.27
CA THR A 107 -12.82 23.82 15.60
C THR A 107 -13.07 22.31 15.71
N GLN A 108 -14.21 21.82 15.27
CA GLN A 108 -14.50 20.38 15.20
C GLN A 108 -13.48 19.64 14.34
N LYS A 109 -13.16 20.19 13.15
CA LYS A 109 -12.11 19.65 12.27
C LYS A 109 -10.79 19.46 13.01
N LEU A 110 -10.33 20.45 13.76
CA LEU A 110 -9.07 20.41 14.50
C LEU A 110 -9.11 19.41 15.66
N ILE A 111 -10.15 19.46 16.49
CA ILE A 111 -10.29 18.59 17.66
C ILE A 111 -10.38 17.11 17.25
N ARG A 112 -11.13 16.82 16.18
CA ARG A 112 -11.37 15.46 15.69
C ARG A 112 -10.26 14.94 14.78
N GLY A 113 -9.32 15.80 14.39
CA GLY A 113 -8.20 15.43 13.54
C GLY A 113 -8.64 14.93 12.15
N VAL A 114 -9.72 15.48 11.62
CA VAL A 114 -10.18 15.26 10.24
C VAL A 114 -9.67 16.38 9.33
N ASP A 115 -9.62 16.14 8.02
CA ASP A 115 -9.02 17.10 7.10
C ASP A 115 -10.04 18.06 6.50
N GLU A 116 -11.27 17.58 6.28
CA GLU A 116 -12.36 18.39 5.74
C GLU A 116 -13.70 18.02 6.36
N ILE A 117 -14.53 19.04 6.60
CA ILE A 117 -15.93 18.87 7.02
C ILE A 117 -16.78 19.71 6.07
N HIS A 118 -17.78 19.05 5.49
CA HIS A 118 -18.73 19.68 4.58
C HIS A 118 -20.15 19.40 5.02
N LEU A 119 -21.03 20.38 4.94
CA LEU A 119 -22.47 20.17 4.86
C LEU A 119 -22.87 20.32 3.41
N ILE A 120 -23.58 19.33 2.90
CA ILE A 120 -24.00 19.24 1.48
C ILE A 120 -25.50 18.94 1.42
N ASN A 121 -26.14 19.37 0.34
CA ASN A 121 -27.52 19.04 0.07
C ASN A 121 -27.68 17.70 -0.69
N ASN A 122 -28.92 17.31 -0.96
CA ASN A 122 -29.24 16.12 -1.76
C ASN A 122 -28.69 16.12 -3.20
N GLU A 123 -28.38 17.30 -3.75
CA GLU A 123 -27.70 17.46 -5.05
C GLU A 123 -26.17 17.43 -4.92
N ARG A 124 -25.62 17.15 -3.74
CA ARG A 124 -24.18 17.15 -3.42
C ARG A 124 -23.51 18.51 -3.51
N LYS A 125 -24.31 19.60 -3.54
CA LYS A 125 -23.79 20.97 -3.52
C LYS A 125 -23.41 21.37 -2.09
N LEU A 126 -22.33 22.14 -1.98
CA LEU A 126 -21.88 22.68 -0.70
C LEU A 126 -22.88 23.68 -0.14
N ILE A 127 -23.31 23.46 1.09
CA ILE A 127 -23.99 24.45 1.92
C ILE A 127 -22.93 25.25 2.67
N ILE A 128 -22.05 24.55 3.42
CA ILE A 128 -20.92 25.14 4.13
C ILE A 128 -19.75 24.15 4.14
N SER A 129 -18.52 24.66 4.21
CA SER A 129 -17.32 23.83 4.13
C SER A 129 -16.16 24.45 4.90
N THR A 130 -15.34 23.61 5.52
CA THR A 130 -14.07 24.03 6.14
C THR A 130 -12.92 24.18 5.13
N LEU A 131 -13.17 23.95 3.85
CA LEU A 131 -12.20 24.22 2.77
C LEU A 131 -12.05 25.73 2.57
N GLU A 132 -10.81 26.19 2.49
CA GLU A 132 -10.47 27.57 2.14
C GLU A 132 -10.83 27.85 0.67
N ASP A 133 -10.46 26.94 -0.23
CA ASP A 133 -10.77 27.02 -1.65
C ASP A 133 -11.89 26.04 -2.03
N LYS A 134 -13.11 26.54 -2.13
CA LYS A 134 -14.30 25.77 -2.49
C LYS A 134 -14.21 25.08 -3.86
N LYS A 135 -13.30 25.54 -4.76
CA LYS A 135 -13.07 24.91 -6.06
C LYS A 135 -12.42 23.52 -5.95
N LYS A 136 -11.77 23.24 -4.83
CA LYS A 136 -11.15 21.95 -4.56
C LYS A 136 -12.10 20.90 -4.00
N TYR A 137 -13.36 21.28 -3.78
CA TYR A 137 -14.36 20.34 -3.30
C TYR A 137 -14.65 19.25 -4.33
N ILE A 138 -14.55 18.01 -3.88
CA ILE A 138 -14.90 16.81 -4.65
C ILE A 138 -16.14 16.19 -4.02
N PRO A 139 -17.29 16.22 -4.70
CA PRO A 139 -18.52 15.65 -4.15
C PRO A 139 -18.41 14.13 -4.00
N PRO A 140 -19.12 13.55 -3.01
CA PRO A 140 -19.25 12.10 -2.91
C PRO A 140 -20.01 11.54 -4.13
N ALA A 141 -19.83 10.23 -4.41
CA ALA A 141 -20.55 9.57 -5.50
C ALA A 141 -22.08 9.57 -5.25
N ASP A 142 -22.88 9.66 -6.31
CA ASP A 142 -24.36 9.59 -6.22
C ASP A 142 -24.86 8.36 -5.46
N LYS A 143 -24.21 7.22 -5.71
CA LYS A 143 -24.56 5.97 -5.05
C LYS A 143 -24.38 6.06 -3.53
N ALA A 144 -23.40 6.82 -3.04
CA ALA A 144 -23.16 6.98 -1.62
C ALA A 144 -24.31 7.74 -0.94
N LEU A 145 -24.81 8.81 -1.56
CA LEU A 145 -25.96 9.55 -1.02
C LEU A 145 -27.21 8.71 -0.95
N LYS A 146 -27.50 7.94 -2.01
CA LYS A 146 -28.67 7.04 -2.06
C LYS A 146 -28.64 6.01 -0.94
N LEU A 147 -27.47 5.43 -0.66
CA LEU A 147 -27.32 4.46 0.42
C LEU A 147 -27.53 5.08 1.81
N VAL A 148 -27.12 6.33 2.00
CA VAL A 148 -27.36 7.04 3.29
C VAL A 148 -28.81 7.41 3.49
N LEU A 149 -29.59 7.59 2.42
CA LEU A 149 -31.03 7.83 2.51
C LEU A 149 -31.81 6.58 2.96
N GLU A 150 -31.28 5.39 2.68
CA GLU A 150 -31.87 4.11 3.05
C GLU A 150 -31.49 3.64 4.45
N ASP A 151 -30.41 4.18 5.03
CA ASP A 151 -29.87 3.78 6.35
C ASP A 151 -29.40 5.01 7.13
N ASP A 152 -29.92 5.20 8.34
CA ASP A 152 -29.53 6.31 9.22
C ASP A 152 -28.09 6.20 9.77
N ARG A 153 -27.39 5.11 9.48
CA ARG A 153 -26.01 4.92 9.91
C ARG A 153 -25.02 5.65 8.99
N PRO A 154 -23.87 6.10 9.53
CA PRO A 154 -22.86 6.73 8.71
C PRO A 154 -22.31 5.75 7.67
N LEU A 155 -22.36 6.12 6.39
CA LEU A 155 -21.75 5.39 5.31
C LEU A 155 -20.26 5.72 5.23
N LYS A 156 -19.44 4.69 5.26
CA LYS A 156 -17.99 4.80 5.07
C LYS A 156 -17.67 4.73 3.58
N ILE A 157 -16.81 5.63 3.13
CA ILE A 157 -16.32 5.68 1.76
C ILE A 157 -14.80 5.62 1.81
N ILE A 158 -14.21 4.66 1.08
CA ILE A 158 -12.77 4.64 0.85
C ILE A 158 -12.51 4.80 -0.63
N ASN A 159 -11.66 5.75 -0.95
CA ASN A 159 -11.08 5.88 -2.27
C ASN A 159 -9.55 5.82 -2.15
N ALA A 160 -9.01 4.61 -2.30
CA ALA A 160 -7.57 4.38 -2.22
C ALA A 160 -6.79 5.12 -3.32
N PHE A 161 -7.39 5.31 -4.51
CA PHE A 161 -6.78 6.04 -5.62
C PHE A 161 -6.63 7.54 -5.33
N GLU A 162 -7.51 8.10 -4.50
CA GLU A 162 -7.45 9.51 -4.09
C GLU A 162 -6.80 9.69 -2.72
N ASN A 163 -6.25 8.64 -2.13
CA ASN A 163 -5.72 8.64 -0.76
C ASN A 163 -6.73 9.19 0.26
N LYS A 164 -8.00 8.83 0.10
CA LYS A 164 -9.11 9.45 0.79
C LYS A 164 -9.96 8.42 1.52
N SER A 165 -10.18 8.65 2.79
CA SER A 165 -11.23 8.01 3.57
C SER A 165 -12.28 9.04 3.93
N ALA A 166 -13.55 8.71 3.82
CA ALA A 166 -14.62 9.62 4.11
C ALA A 166 -15.78 8.94 4.82
N ALA A 167 -16.58 9.71 5.51
CA ALA A 167 -17.87 9.28 6.03
C ALA A 167 -18.95 10.29 5.66
N ILE A 168 -20.12 9.79 5.33
CA ILE A 168 -21.28 10.59 5.03
C ILE A 168 -22.44 10.14 5.93
N MET A 169 -23.18 11.09 6.48
CA MET A 169 -24.31 10.84 7.36
C MET A 169 -25.39 11.89 7.15
N ARG A 170 -26.64 11.49 7.21
CA ARG A 170 -27.78 12.41 7.20
C ARG A 170 -27.88 13.14 8.53
N LEU A 171 -28.16 14.46 8.49
CA LEU A 171 -28.40 15.27 9.67
C LEU A 171 -29.91 15.31 9.95
N THR A 172 -30.30 15.08 11.20
CA THR A 172 -31.72 14.96 11.58
C THR A 172 -32.40 16.29 11.82
N ASN A 173 -31.63 17.30 12.22
CA ASN A 173 -32.17 18.64 12.54
C ASN A 173 -32.01 19.65 11.40
N TYR A 174 -31.75 19.17 10.19
CA TYR A 174 -31.60 19.97 8.98
C TYR A 174 -32.39 19.33 7.83
N ASP A 175 -33.04 20.15 7.04
CA ASP A 175 -33.78 19.66 5.88
C ASP A 175 -32.76 19.29 4.77
N ASP A 176 -32.90 18.07 4.22
CA ASP A 176 -32.12 17.56 3.08
C ASP A 176 -30.60 17.81 3.17
N THR A 177 -30.04 17.78 4.39
CA THR A 177 -28.65 18.09 4.63
C THR A 177 -27.87 16.86 5.12
N PHE A 178 -26.68 16.70 4.53
CA PHE A 178 -25.78 15.60 4.86
C PHE A 178 -24.44 16.17 5.37
N LEU A 179 -23.93 15.55 6.42
CA LEU A 179 -22.56 15.72 6.87
C LEU A 179 -21.65 14.84 6.04
N TYR A 180 -20.62 15.42 5.43
CA TYR A 180 -19.59 14.73 4.69
C TYR A 180 -18.22 15.08 5.27
N VAL A 181 -17.57 14.10 5.89
CA VAL A 181 -16.29 14.25 6.59
C VAL A 181 -15.22 13.51 5.81
N VAL A 182 -14.07 14.14 5.64
CA VAL A 182 -12.94 13.59 4.87
C VAL A 182 -11.69 13.53 5.72
N LYS A 183 -10.97 12.42 5.60
CA LYS A 183 -9.63 12.21 6.11
C LYS A 183 -8.74 11.70 4.99
N PHE A 184 -7.64 12.40 4.73
CA PHE A 184 -6.65 11.92 3.78
C PHE A 184 -5.80 10.82 4.43
N LEU A 185 -5.52 9.78 3.65
CA LEU A 185 -4.59 8.73 4.03
C LEU A 185 -3.16 9.24 3.88
N GLU A 186 -2.27 8.78 4.72
CA GLU A 186 -0.85 9.04 4.54
C GLU A 186 -0.38 8.43 3.22
N LYS A 187 0.30 9.24 2.41
CA LYS A 187 0.70 8.86 1.04
C LYS A 187 1.56 7.60 1.02
N ASP A 188 2.42 7.43 2.01
CA ASP A 188 3.29 6.27 2.08
C ASP A 188 2.50 4.98 2.32
N ASN A 189 1.51 5.01 3.21
CA ASN A 189 0.68 3.84 3.52
C ASN A 189 -0.24 3.45 2.35
N SER A 190 -0.79 4.41 1.60
CA SER A 190 -1.59 4.12 0.41
C SER A 190 -0.76 3.58 -0.76
N LYS A 191 0.49 4.05 -0.89
CA LYS A 191 1.45 3.56 -1.88
C LYS A 191 1.82 2.10 -1.59
N TYR A 192 2.09 1.75 -0.33
CA TYR A 192 2.37 0.36 0.07
C TYR A 192 1.22 -0.60 -0.25
N LEU A 193 -0.04 -0.16 -0.12
CA LEU A 193 -1.20 -0.98 -0.52
C LEU A 193 -1.19 -1.29 -2.01
N THR A 194 -0.95 -0.28 -2.85
CA THR A 194 -0.97 -0.44 -4.30
C THR A 194 0.22 -1.30 -4.76
N GLU A 195 1.43 -0.99 -4.30
CA GLU A 195 2.64 -1.73 -4.64
C GLU A 195 2.60 -3.19 -4.13
N SER A 196 2.06 -3.41 -2.93
CA SER A 196 1.92 -4.76 -2.38
C SER A 196 0.87 -5.58 -3.11
N GLN A 197 -0.25 -5.00 -3.55
CA GLN A 197 -1.23 -5.69 -4.38
C GLN A 197 -0.65 -6.09 -5.74
N GLU A 198 0.13 -5.23 -6.37
CA GLU A 198 0.81 -5.54 -7.63
C GLU A 198 1.86 -6.65 -7.43
N ALA A 199 2.65 -6.60 -6.36
CA ALA A 199 3.63 -7.61 -6.02
C ALA A 199 2.98 -8.98 -5.75
N ILE A 200 1.91 -9.02 -4.95
CA ILE A 200 1.16 -10.25 -4.65
C ILE A 200 0.53 -10.82 -5.92
N SER A 201 -0.05 -9.99 -6.80
CA SER A 201 -0.61 -10.45 -8.07
C SER A 201 0.45 -11.05 -8.97
N PHE A 202 1.65 -10.50 -8.98
CA PHE A 202 2.79 -11.02 -9.74
C PHE A 202 3.25 -12.40 -9.23
N TYR A 203 3.32 -12.60 -7.91
CA TYR A 203 3.71 -13.88 -7.32
C TYR A 203 2.68 -14.99 -7.50
N TYR A 204 1.40 -14.67 -7.58
CA TYR A 204 0.34 -15.66 -7.79
C TYR A 204 0.03 -15.95 -9.28
N THR A 205 0.62 -15.19 -10.19
CA THR A 205 0.37 -15.35 -11.65
C THR A 205 1.49 -16.14 -12.35
N VAL A 206 2.59 -16.47 -11.67
CA VAL A 206 3.70 -17.30 -12.16
C VAL A 206 3.60 -18.70 -11.59
#